data_2ee9a910822292ad36cfc6f5cbf2bf84
#
_entry.id   2ee9a910822292ad36cfc6f5cbf2bf84
#
_cell.length_a   1.000
_cell.length_b   1.000
_cell.length_c   1.000
_cell.angle_alpha   90.00
_cell.angle_beta   90.00
_cell.angle_gamma   90.00
#
_symmetry.space_group_name_H-M   'P 1'
#
loop_
_entity.id
_entity.type
_entity.pdbx_description
1 polymer ?
#
loop_
_entity_poly.entity_id
_entity_poly.type
_entity_poly.pdbx_seq_one_letter_code
_entity_poly.pdbx_strand_id
1 'polypeptide(L)'
;MTVEELKRHKMEKGYTYSQMSILSGIPVGTIQKIFSGETINPRYDTMQALERLFQVEESLCVREGATYMTHTQGTYTVDDYFALPDERRVELIDGYFYDMASPTGLHQMIGGEVYRQIANFILEHNGNCIPFMAPLDVQLDCDEKTMVQPDVIILCDEDKIKNGRIYGAPDFILEVISPSTKKKDYTIKMHKYMNAG
;
A
#
# COMPACT_ATOMS: atom_id res chain seq x y z
N MET A 1 10.02 27.20 5.50
CA MET A 1 8.67 26.91 4.91
C MET A 1 7.61 27.54 5.80
N THR A 2 6.55 28.10 5.24
CA THR A 2 5.43 28.65 6.00
C THR A 2 4.40 27.57 6.35
N VAL A 3 3.52 27.82 7.31
CA VAL A 3 2.43 26.87 7.66
C VAL A 3 1.49 26.60 6.47
N GLU A 4 1.26 27.61 5.63
CA GLU A 4 0.44 27.47 4.42
C GLU A 4 1.11 26.59 3.37
N GLU A 5 2.43 26.67 3.21
CA GLU A 5 3.20 25.76 2.34
C GLU A 5 3.16 24.32 2.88
N LEU A 6 3.29 24.15 4.21
CA LEU A 6 3.14 22.82 4.84
C LEU A 6 1.74 22.21 4.60
N LYS A 7 0.67 23.04 4.66
CA LYS A 7 -0.70 22.60 4.36
C LYS A 7 -0.82 22.12 2.92
N ARG A 8 -0.28 22.87 1.98
CA ARG A 8 -0.27 22.50 0.57
C ARG A 8 0.46 21.18 0.35
N HIS A 9 1.69 21.04 0.85
CA HIS A 9 2.45 19.78 0.72
C HIS A 9 1.77 18.59 1.40
N LYS A 10 1.11 18.81 2.56
CA LYS A 10 0.31 17.76 3.18
C LYS A 10 -0.83 17.28 2.27
N MET A 11 -1.49 18.19 1.56
CA MET A 11 -2.57 17.85 0.63
C MET A 11 -2.02 17.13 -0.62
N GLU A 12 -0.94 17.64 -1.19
CA GLU A 12 -0.27 17.06 -2.36
C GLU A 12 0.22 15.64 -2.08
N LYS A 13 0.79 15.38 -0.89
CA LYS A 13 1.34 14.08 -0.50
C LYS A 13 0.34 13.17 0.22
N GLY A 14 -0.87 13.64 0.49
CA GLY A 14 -1.93 12.86 1.13
C GLY A 14 -1.62 12.42 2.57
N TYR A 15 -0.64 13.05 3.25
CA TYR A 15 -0.28 12.67 4.62
C TYR A 15 -1.42 12.92 5.61
N THR A 16 -1.71 11.92 6.45
CA THR A 16 -2.54 12.09 7.65
C THR A 16 -1.74 12.71 8.78
N TYR A 17 -2.40 13.34 9.74
CA TYR A 17 -1.72 13.88 10.93
C TYR A 17 -0.99 12.79 11.75
N SER A 18 -1.52 11.57 11.74
CA SER A 18 -0.87 10.43 12.40
C SER A 18 0.42 10.02 11.70
N GLN A 19 0.43 9.97 10.38
CA GLN A 19 1.64 9.70 9.59
C GLN A 19 2.69 10.79 9.80
N MET A 20 2.28 12.06 9.75
CA MET A 20 3.18 13.17 10.02
C MET A 20 3.77 13.10 11.43
N SER A 21 2.99 12.66 12.42
CA SER A 21 3.46 12.49 13.80
C SER A 21 4.52 11.40 13.92
N ILE A 22 4.30 10.25 13.28
CA ILE A 22 5.25 9.12 13.27
C ILE A 22 6.56 9.55 12.61
N LEU A 23 6.47 10.20 11.45
CA LEU A 23 7.65 10.57 10.65
C LEU A 23 8.44 11.75 11.24
N SER A 24 7.77 12.73 11.87
CA SER A 24 8.42 13.91 12.44
C SER A 24 8.80 13.78 13.92
N GLY A 25 8.23 12.79 14.62
CA GLY A 25 8.35 12.69 16.08
C GLY A 25 7.52 13.72 16.85
N ILE A 26 6.69 14.54 16.17
CA ILE A 26 5.87 15.57 16.79
C ILE A 26 4.51 14.97 17.20
N PRO A 27 4.01 15.22 18.42
CA PRO A 27 2.69 14.74 18.83
C PRO A 27 1.57 15.18 17.90
N VAL A 28 0.65 14.28 17.59
CA VAL A 28 -0.51 14.53 16.67
C VAL A 28 -1.26 15.79 17.06
N GLY A 29 -1.53 16.00 18.36
CA GLY A 29 -2.25 17.18 18.84
C GLY A 29 -1.51 18.50 18.56
N THR A 30 -0.18 18.49 18.58
CA THR A 30 0.64 19.67 18.23
C THR A 30 0.52 19.95 16.73
N ILE A 31 0.59 18.93 15.89
CA ILE A 31 0.43 19.07 14.43
C ILE A 31 -0.96 19.62 14.11
N GLN A 32 -2.01 19.07 14.73
CA GLN A 32 -3.39 19.54 14.52
C GLN A 32 -3.56 21.00 14.86
N LYS A 33 -2.99 21.48 15.99
CA LYS A 33 -3.06 22.88 16.42
C LYS A 33 -2.34 23.83 15.47
N ILE A 34 -1.22 23.41 14.88
CA ILE A 34 -0.50 24.19 13.87
C ILE A 34 -1.33 24.29 12.58
N PHE A 35 -1.86 23.17 12.11
CA PHE A 35 -2.62 23.11 10.86
C PHE A 35 -4.02 23.71 10.98
N SER A 36 -4.63 23.72 12.16
CA SER A 36 -5.90 24.45 12.43
C SER A 36 -5.73 25.96 12.55
N GLY A 37 -4.48 26.43 12.76
CA GLY A 37 -4.19 27.85 13.04
C GLY A 37 -4.34 28.24 14.51
N GLU A 38 -4.62 27.29 15.41
CA GLU A 38 -4.66 27.54 16.86
C GLU A 38 -3.27 27.95 17.40
N THR A 39 -2.21 27.42 16.82
CA THR A 39 -0.83 27.81 17.10
C THR A 39 -0.31 28.69 15.98
N ILE A 40 -0.30 30.00 16.21
CA ILE A 40 0.12 31.02 15.22
C ILE A 40 1.64 31.03 15.02
N ASN A 41 2.41 30.83 16.09
CA ASN A 41 3.88 30.82 16.07
C ASN A 41 4.40 29.48 16.62
N PRO A 42 4.49 28.44 15.81
CA PRO A 42 5.11 27.17 16.23
C PRO A 42 6.59 27.37 16.56
N ARG A 43 7.13 26.55 17.47
CA ARG A 43 8.57 26.57 17.78
C ARG A 43 9.39 26.23 16.54
N TYR A 44 10.56 26.85 16.43
CA TYR A 44 11.46 26.66 15.30
C TYR A 44 11.79 25.18 15.05
N ASP A 45 12.13 24.42 16.10
CA ASP A 45 12.44 23.00 16.00
C ASP A 45 11.25 22.16 15.47
N THR A 46 10.02 22.55 15.87
CA THR A 46 8.79 21.91 15.39
C THR A 46 8.58 22.18 13.91
N MET A 47 8.79 23.42 13.47
CA MET A 47 8.69 23.77 12.06
C MET A 47 9.75 23.07 11.23
N GLN A 48 11.00 23.04 11.68
CA GLN A 48 12.08 22.31 11.01
C GLN A 48 11.78 20.81 10.86
N ALA A 49 11.24 20.17 11.92
CA ALA A 49 10.91 18.76 11.86
C ALA A 49 9.77 18.49 10.88
N LEU A 50 8.78 19.38 10.77
CA LEU A 50 7.72 19.30 9.76
C LEU A 50 8.25 19.59 8.34
N GLU A 51 9.15 20.54 8.18
CA GLU A 51 9.80 20.85 6.90
C GLU A 51 10.61 19.66 6.37
N ARG A 52 11.36 18.98 7.25
CA ARG A 52 12.12 17.79 6.88
C ARG A 52 11.28 16.69 6.29
N LEU A 53 10.02 16.54 6.70
CA LEU A 53 9.09 15.55 6.11
C LEU A 53 8.90 15.76 4.60
N PHE A 54 8.98 17.02 4.16
CA PHE A 54 8.74 17.39 2.77
C PHE A 54 10.04 17.62 1.98
N GLN A 55 11.19 17.73 2.68
CA GLN A 55 12.52 17.92 2.07
C GLN A 55 13.29 16.61 1.87
N VAL A 56 12.95 15.55 2.60
CA VAL A 56 13.69 14.27 2.57
C VAL A 56 13.62 13.58 1.20
N GLU A 57 12.64 13.93 0.35
CA GLU A 57 12.56 13.36 -1.01
C GLU A 57 13.56 13.96 -2.02
N GLU A 58 14.12 15.14 -1.76
CA GLU A 58 15.17 15.69 -2.64
C GLU A 58 16.59 15.20 -2.31
N SER A 59 16.83 14.67 -1.12
CA SER A 59 18.19 14.32 -0.66
C SER A 59 18.47 12.82 -0.48
N LEU A 60 17.51 11.93 -0.76
CA LEU A 60 17.71 10.46 -0.76
C LEU A 60 18.20 9.91 -2.12
N CYS A 61 18.56 10.79 -3.05
CA CYS A 61 19.01 10.42 -4.38
C CYS A 61 20.53 10.16 -4.53
N VAL A 62 21.31 10.03 -3.45
CA VAL A 62 22.74 9.72 -3.59
C VAL A 62 23.16 8.60 -2.64
N ARG A 63 22.87 7.37 -3.02
CA ARG A 63 23.74 6.21 -2.77
C ARG A 63 23.95 5.47 -4.07
N GLU A 64 25.22 5.38 -4.43
CA GLU A 64 25.81 4.84 -5.63
C GLU A 64 25.04 3.66 -6.25
N GLY A 65 24.59 3.80 -7.50
CA GLY A 65 24.36 2.71 -8.43
C GLY A 65 22.92 2.40 -8.84
N ALA A 66 21.88 3.03 -8.29
CA ALA A 66 20.51 2.87 -8.78
C ALA A 66 19.87 4.23 -9.03
N THR A 67 19.68 4.57 -10.29
CA THR A 67 18.88 5.73 -10.72
C THR A 67 17.40 5.39 -10.46
N TYR A 68 16.91 5.65 -9.26
CA TYR A 68 15.46 5.59 -9.03
C TYR A 68 14.84 6.81 -9.72
N MET A 69 14.04 6.56 -10.73
CA MET A 69 13.19 7.60 -11.31
C MET A 69 12.28 8.14 -10.23
N THR A 70 12.38 9.44 -9.93
CA THR A 70 11.49 10.12 -8.97
C THR A 70 10.14 10.36 -9.63
N HIS A 71 9.32 9.31 -9.70
CA HIS A 71 7.93 9.44 -10.07
C HIS A 71 7.14 10.04 -8.90
N THR A 72 6.19 10.91 -9.20
CA THR A 72 5.21 11.39 -8.20
C THR A 72 4.17 10.33 -7.93
N GLN A 73 3.63 10.28 -6.70
CA GLN A 73 2.50 9.41 -6.37
C GLN A 73 1.35 9.58 -7.40
N GLY A 74 0.81 8.46 -7.89
CA GLY A 74 -0.17 8.41 -8.98
C GLY A 74 0.43 8.20 -10.37
N THR A 75 1.77 8.20 -10.50
CA THR A 75 2.45 7.97 -11.79
C THR A 75 3.34 6.73 -11.81
N TYR A 76 3.47 6.03 -10.68
CA TYR A 76 4.25 4.80 -10.59
C TYR A 76 3.67 3.69 -11.46
N THR A 77 4.56 2.86 -11.97
CA THR A 77 4.22 1.73 -12.84
C THR A 77 4.62 0.40 -12.19
N VAL A 78 4.20 -0.68 -12.83
CA VAL A 78 4.62 -2.05 -12.47
C VAL A 78 6.15 -2.21 -12.59
N ASP A 79 6.80 -1.51 -13.52
CA ASP A 79 8.26 -1.52 -13.63
C ASP A 79 8.91 -0.82 -12.42
N ASP A 80 8.35 0.29 -11.96
CA ASP A 80 8.79 0.94 -10.72
C ASP A 80 8.59 0.03 -9.49
N TYR A 81 7.49 -0.74 -9.47
CA TYR A 81 7.20 -1.71 -8.41
C TYR A 81 8.30 -2.80 -8.34
N PHE A 82 8.70 -3.37 -9.48
CA PHE A 82 9.76 -4.36 -9.53
C PHE A 82 11.19 -3.79 -9.38
N ALA A 83 11.36 -2.48 -9.53
CA ALA A 83 12.63 -1.81 -9.26
C ALA A 83 12.85 -1.50 -7.77
N LEU A 84 11.84 -1.70 -6.91
CA LEU A 84 11.98 -1.48 -5.47
C LEU A 84 12.94 -2.51 -4.84
N PRO A 85 13.65 -2.14 -3.76
CA PRO A 85 14.44 -3.08 -2.97
C PRO A 85 13.55 -4.22 -2.41
N ASP A 86 14.08 -5.45 -2.37
CA ASP A 86 13.36 -6.64 -1.92
C ASP A 86 12.79 -6.51 -0.49
N GLU A 87 13.42 -5.70 0.35
CA GLU A 87 12.98 -5.44 1.72
C GLU A 87 11.75 -4.54 1.81
N ARG A 88 11.42 -3.81 0.73
CA ARG A 88 10.29 -2.89 0.71
C ARG A 88 9.04 -3.58 0.17
N ARG A 89 8.12 -3.89 1.08
CA ARG A 89 6.83 -4.48 0.72
C ARG A 89 5.78 -3.39 0.52
N VAL A 90 5.26 -3.31 -0.69
CA VAL A 90 4.22 -2.34 -1.06
C VAL A 90 3.14 -3.01 -1.91
N GLU A 91 1.98 -2.37 -2.01
CA GLU A 91 1.04 -2.55 -3.12
C GLU A 91 1.07 -1.30 -3.99
N LEU A 92 0.89 -1.49 -5.29
CA LEU A 92 0.71 -0.42 -6.26
C LEU A 92 -0.77 -0.38 -6.66
N ILE A 93 -1.45 0.75 -6.45
CA ILE A 93 -2.87 0.90 -6.82
C ILE A 93 -3.05 2.24 -7.51
N ASP A 94 -3.47 2.22 -8.77
CA ASP A 94 -3.63 3.41 -9.62
C ASP A 94 -2.38 4.30 -9.68
N GLY A 95 -1.20 3.69 -9.67
CA GLY A 95 0.08 4.41 -9.67
C GLY A 95 0.52 4.97 -8.32
N TYR A 96 -0.14 4.60 -7.21
CA TYR A 96 0.23 4.97 -5.85
C TYR A 96 0.83 3.78 -5.11
N PHE A 97 1.98 3.97 -4.46
CA PHE A 97 2.54 2.99 -3.56
C PHE A 97 1.92 3.08 -2.16
N TYR A 98 1.51 1.92 -1.65
CA TYR A 98 0.99 1.74 -0.30
C TYR A 98 1.87 0.75 0.46
N ASP A 99 2.65 1.24 1.42
CA ASP A 99 3.49 0.37 2.25
C ASP A 99 2.64 -0.65 3.02
N MET A 100 3.12 -1.88 3.06
CA MET A 100 2.49 -3.00 3.75
C MET A 100 3.14 -3.22 5.10
N ALA A 101 2.33 -3.30 6.16
CA ALA A 101 2.80 -3.73 7.47
C ALA A 101 2.94 -5.26 7.52
N SER A 102 3.81 -5.75 8.41
CA SER A 102 3.85 -7.18 8.70
C SER A 102 2.53 -7.65 9.32
N PRO A 103 1.95 -8.76 8.86
CA PRO A 103 0.72 -9.29 9.40
C PRO A 103 0.90 -9.79 10.84
N THR A 104 -0.15 -9.70 11.65
CA THR A 104 -0.16 -10.28 13.00
C THR A 104 -0.37 -11.80 12.94
N GLY A 105 0.00 -12.52 14.00
CA GLY A 105 -0.26 -13.96 14.10
C GLY A 105 -1.75 -14.31 13.95
N LEU A 106 -2.65 -13.49 14.50
CA LEU A 106 -4.10 -13.68 14.35
C LEU A 106 -4.54 -13.53 12.89
N HIS A 107 -4.02 -12.52 12.19
CA HIS A 107 -4.28 -12.30 10.76
C HIS A 107 -3.87 -13.53 9.94
N GLN A 108 -2.65 -14.04 10.16
CA GLN A 108 -2.14 -15.24 9.48
C GLN A 108 -2.97 -16.50 9.81
N MET A 109 -3.41 -16.64 11.06
CA MET A 109 -4.23 -17.78 11.48
C MET A 109 -5.59 -17.77 10.80
N ILE A 110 -6.24 -16.61 10.69
CA ILE A 110 -7.55 -16.47 10.01
C ILE A 110 -7.40 -16.78 8.52
N GLY A 111 -6.45 -16.14 7.83
CA GLY A 111 -6.19 -16.37 6.40
C GLY A 111 -5.86 -17.83 6.11
N GLY A 112 -4.97 -18.44 6.92
CA GLY A 112 -4.57 -19.83 6.79
C GLY A 112 -5.72 -20.81 7.00
N GLU A 113 -6.61 -20.56 7.96
CA GLU A 113 -7.77 -21.43 8.21
C GLU A 113 -8.79 -21.36 7.07
N VAL A 114 -9.07 -20.17 6.56
CA VAL A 114 -9.97 -20.00 5.40
C VAL A 114 -9.36 -20.66 4.16
N TYR A 115 -8.07 -20.42 3.88
CA TYR A 115 -7.36 -21.10 2.80
C TYR A 115 -7.49 -22.63 2.90
N ARG A 116 -7.22 -23.19 4.10
CA ARG A 116 -7.29 -24.64 4.33
C ARG A 116 -8.68 -25.20 4.03
N GLN A 117 -9.74 -24.53 4.48
CA GLN A 117 -11.12 -24.96 4.23
C GLN A 117 -11.44 -24.93 2.74
N ILE A 118 -11.08 -23.85 2.04
CA ILE A 118 -11.30 -23.72 0.60
C ILE A 118 -10.51 -24.80 -0.17
N ALA A 119 -9.21 -24.98 0.16
CA ALA A 119 -8.38 -25.98 -0.51
C ALA A 119 -8.92 -27.39 -0.33
N ASN A 120 -9.38 -27.76 0.88
CA ASN A 120 -10.01 -29.04 1.12
C ASN A 120 -11.32 -29.20 0.33
N PHE A 121 -12.14 -28.15 0.31
CA PHE A 121 -13.40 -28.20 -0.44
C PHE A 121 -13.16 -28.42 -1.95
N ILE A 122 -12.20 -27.70 -2.53
CA ILE A 122 -11.84 -27.88 -3.95
C ILE A 122 -11.36 -29.31 -4.21
N LEU A 123 -10.51 -29.85 -3.33
CA LEU A 123 -9.98 -31.21 -3.46
C LEU A 123 -11.07 -32.26 -3.34
N GLU A 124 -11.95 -32.17 -2.35
CA GLU A 124 -13.04 -33.11 -2.09
C GLU A 124 -14.07 -33.17 -3.22
N HIS A 125 -14.22 -32.02 -3.95
CA HIS A 125 -15.16 -31.93 -5.07
C HIS A 125 -14.51 -32.09 -6.43
N ASN A 126 -13.23 -32.49 -6.48
CA ASN A 126 -12.44 -32.60 -7.71
C ASN A 126 -12.48 -31.32 -8.56
N GLY A 127 -12.46 -30.17 -7.91
CA GLY A 127 -12.42 -28.86 -8.55
C GLY A 127 -11.06 -28.58 -9.19
N ASN A 128 -11.03 -27.80 -10.27
CA ASN A 128 -9.80 -27.46 -11.02
C ASN A 128 -9.20 -26.12 -10.56
N CYS A 129 -9.85 -25.40 -9.65
CA CYS A 129 -9.36 -24.11 -9.19
C CYS A 129 -8.18 -24.29 -8.22
N ILE A 130 -7.26 -23.35 -8.25
CA ILE A 130 -6.05 -23.35 -7.42
C ILE A 130 -6.18 -22.22 -6.37
N PRO A 131 -6.16 -22.56 -5.08
CA PRO A 131 -6.09 -21.56 -4.03
C PRO A 131 -4.64 -21.16 -3.76
N PHE A 132 -4.39 -19.84 -3.58
CA PHE A 132 -3.10 -19.28 -3.20
C PHE A 132 -3.22 -18.43 -1.95
N MET A 133 -2.10 -18.28 -1.23
CA MET A 133 -1.95 -17.37 -0.10
C MET A 133 -0.91 -16.30 -0.40
N ALA A 134 -1.05 -15.13 0.22
CA ALA A 134 -0.01 -14.09 0.21
C ALA A 134 1.34 -14.63 0.77
N PRO A 135 2.48 -14.14 0.27
CA PRO A 135 2.58 -13.10 -0.76
C PRO A 135 2.49 -13.67 -2.18
N LEU A 136 1.59 -13.14 -2.98
CA LEU A 136 1.51 -13.42 -4.41
C LEU A 136 1.01 -12.17 -5.14
N ASP A 137 1.77 -11.74 -6.14
CA ASP A 137 1.44 -10.56 -6.93
C ASP A 137 0.28 -10.80 -7.88
N VAL A 138 -0.67 -9.90 -7.87
CA VAL A 138 -1.81 -9.86 -8.79
C VAL A 138 -1.81 -8.52 -9.53
N GLN A 139 -1.53 -8.55 -10.83
CA GLN A 139 -1.67 -7.39 -11.72
C GLN A 139 -3.13 -7.28 -12.14
N LEU A 140 -3.94 -6.64 -11.30
CA LEU A 140 -5.40 -6.79 -11.24
C LEU A 140 -6.11 -6.33 -12.51
N ASP A 141 -5.82 -5.10 -12.96
CA ASP A 141 -6.53 -4.47 -14.08
C ASP A 141 -5.89 -4.78 -15.45
N CYS A 142 -4.89 -5.67 -15.50
CA CYS A 142 -4.07 -5.90 -16.69
C CYS A 142 -3.39 -4.61 -17.22
N ASP A 143 -3.32 -3.58 -16.40
CA ASP A 143 -2.62 -2.32 -16.68
C ASP A 143 -1.24 -2.30 -16.00
N GLU A 144 -0.50 -1.23 -16.22
CA GLU A 144 0.83 -1.05 -15.63
C GLU A 144 0.81 -0.26 -14.32
N LYS A 145 -0.37 -0.08 -13.68
CA LYS A 145 -0.53 0.81 -12.53
C LYS A 145 -1.12 0.15 -11.29
N THR A 146 -1.48 -1.15 -11.38
CA THR A 146 -2.11 -1.84 -10.26
C THR A 146 -1.49 -3.21 -10.04
N MET A 147 -0.81 -3.38 -8.90
CA MET A 147 -0.24 -4.62 -8.39
C MET A 147 -0.61 -4.77 -6.92
N VAL A 148 -1.41 -5.77 -6.60
CA VAL A 148 -1.91 -6.04 -5.24
C VAL A 148 -1.48 -7.41 -4.74
N GLN A 149 -1.46 -7.61 -3.41
CA GLN A 149 -1.15 -8.89 -2.78
C GLN A 149 -2.29 -9.29 -1.82
N PRO A 150 -3.40 -9.84 -2.33
CA PRO A 150 -4.51 -10.29 -1.49
C PRO A 150 -4.10 -11.44 -0.56
N ASP A 151 -4.73 -11.54 0.61
CA ASP A 151 -4.37 -12.56 1.62
C ASP A 151 -4.65 -13.99 1.14
N VAL A 152 -5.80 -14.23 0.50
CA VAL A 152 -6.15 -15.51 -0.14
C VAL A 152 -6.85 -15.23 -1.45
N ILE A 153 -6.49 -15.98 -2.48
CA ILE A 153 -7.13 -15.94 -3.78
C ILE A 153 -7.47 -17.34 -4.28
N ILE A 154 -8.48 -17.46 -5.16
CA ILE A 154 -8.77 -18.67 -5.92
C ILE A 154 -8.66 -18.31 -7.38
N LEU A 155 -7.96 -19.14 -8.13
CA LEU A 155 -7.79 -19.01 -9.57
C LEU A 155 -8.25 -20.28 -10.27
N CYS A 156 -9.21 -20.15 -11.19
CA CYS A 156 -9.73 -21.28 -11.97
C CYS A 156 -9.18 -21.31 -13.39
N ASP A 157 -8.55 -20.23 -13.82
CA ASP A 157 -7.91 -20.09 -15.14
C ASP A 157 -6.39 -19.99 -14.96
N GLU A 158 -5.68 -21.10 -15.18
CA GLU A 158 -4.22 -21.16 -15.04
C GLU A 158 -3.47 -20.32 -16.10
N ASP A 159 -4.11 -19.98 -17.23
CA ASP A 159 -3.50 -19.14 -18.27
C ASP A 159 -3.25 -17.70 -17.79
N LYS A 160 -3.89 -17.31 -16.68
CA LYS A 160 -3.60 -16.05 -15.98
C LYS A 160 -2.28 -16.05 -15.19
N ILE A 161 -1.68 -17.21 -14.95
CA ILE A 161 -0.37 -17.29 -14.29
C ILE A 161 0.73 -16.97 -15.31
N LYS A 162 1.33 -15.78 -15.19
CA LYS A 162 2.37 -15.30 -16.10
C LYS A 162 3.56 -14.75 -15.33
N ASN A 163 4.75 -15.22 -15.64
CA ASN A 163 6.01 -14.74 -15.03
C ASN A 163 5.99 -14.75 -13.48
N GLY A 164 5.37 -15.80 -12.87
CA GLY A 164 5.33 -15.96 -11.41
C GLY A 164 4.29 -15.09 -10.70
N ARG A 165 3.40 -14.41 -11.42
CA ARG A 165 2.31 -13.58 -10.88
C ARG A 165 0.98 -13.90 -11.59
N ILE A 166 -0.12 -13.42 -11.02
CA ILE A 166 -1.43 -13.47 -11.65
C ILE A 166 -1.65 -12.21 -12.47
N TYR A 167 -2.10 -12.40 -13.71
CA TYR A 167 -2.42 -11.33 -14.64
C TYR A 167 -3.93 -11.27 -14.88
N GLY A 168 -4.58 -10.23 -14.40
CA GLY A 168 -6.03 -10.05 -14.39
C GLY A 168 -6.67 -10.47 -13.06
N ALA A 169 -7.98 -10.28 -12.96
CA ALA A 169 -8.74 -10.58 -11.74
C ALA A 169 -8.79 -12.10 -11.46
N PRO A 170 -8.48 -12.53 -10.22
CA PRO A 170 -8.78 -13.89 -9.74
C PRO A 170 -10.29 -14.13 -9.65
N ASP A 171 -10.71 -15.39 -9.58
CA ASP A 171 -12.13 -15.76 -9.44
C ASP A 171 -12.68 -15.48 -8.04
N PHE A 172 -11.81 -15.42 -7.04
CA PHE A 172 -12.16 -15.07 -5.66
C PHE A 172 -10.99 -14.41 -4.96
N ILE A 173 -11.28 -13.40 -4.13
CA ILE A 173 -10.33 -12.69 -3.29
C ILE A 173 -10.85 -12.61 -1.86
N LEU A 174 -9.98 -12.87 -0.89
CA LEU A 174 -10.23 -12.64 0.52
C LEU A 174 -9.16 -11.72 1.10
N GLU A 175 -9.61 -10.71 1.83
CA GLU A 175 -8.78 -9.81 2.63
C GLU A 175 -9.13 -9.97 4.11
N VAL A 176 -8.15 -10.24 4.93
CA VAL A 176 -8.31 -10.27 6.38
C VAL A 176 -8.14 -8.85 6.93
N ILE A 177 -9.24 -8.21 7.25
CA ILE A 177 -9.24 -6.81 7.66
C ILE A 177 -8.56 -6.60 9.00
N SER A 178 -7.61 -5.68 9.05
CA SER A 178 -6.97 -5.22 10.28
C SER A 178 -7.36 -3.77 10.60
N PRO A 179 -7.23 -3.30 11.85
CA PRO A 179 -7.50 -1.90 12.19
C PRO A 179 -6.68 -0.90 11.36
N SER A 180 -5.45 -1.26 10.99
CA SER A 180 -4.54 -0.40 10.22
C SER A 180 -4.86 -0.36 8.72
N THR A 181 -5.38 -1.45 8.15
CA THR A 181 -5.68 -1.56 6.71
C THR A 181 -7.14 -1.27 6.37
N LYS A 182 -8.04 -1.33 7.36
CA LYS A 182 -9.50 -1.24 7.20
C LYS A 182 -9.96 -0.19 6.20
N LYS A 183 -9.44 1.04 6.30
CA LYS A 183 -9.86 2.12 5.40
C LYS A 183 -9.45 1.83 3.96
N LYS A 184 -8.22 1.39 3.73
CA LYS A 184 -7.70 1.05 2.40
C LYS A 184 -8.50 -0.10 1.79
N ASP A 185 -8.70 -1.17 2.57
CA ASP A 185 -9.35 -2.40 2.10
C ASP A 185 -10.81 -2.16 1.74
N TYR A 186 -11.58 -1.44 2.60
CA TYR A 186 -12.99 -1.14 2.35
C TYR A 186 -13.26 -0.06 1.32
N THR A 187 -12.33 0.83 1.04
CA THR A 187 -12.56 1.93 0.09
C THR A 187 -11.83 1.68 -1.24
N ILE A 188 -10.50 1.58 -1.19
CA ILE A 188 -9.69 1.54 -2.41
C ILE A 188 -9.72 0.13 -3.01
N LYS A 189 -9.29 -0.89 -2.24
CA LYS A 189 -9.16 -2.27 -2.75
C LYS A 189 -10.51 -2.86 -3.13
N MET A 190 -11.54 -2.69 -2.30
CA MET A 190 -12.88 -3.20 -2.61
C MET A 190 -13.41 -2.62 -3.92
N HIS A 191 -13.28 -1.30 -4.16
CA HIS A 191 -13.69 -0.71 -5.43
C HIS A 191 -12.89 -1.25 -6.62
N LYS A 192 -11.58 -1.45 -6.44
CA LYS A 192 -10.73 -2.04 -7.49
C LYS A 192 -11.17 -3.45 -7.83
N TYR A 193 -11.40 -4.29 -6.82
CA TYR A 193 -11.86 -5.67 -7.03
C TYR A 193 -13.23 -5.73 -7.72
N MET A 194 -14.17 -4.88 -7.30
CA MET A 194 -15.50 -4.80 -7.92
C MET A 194 -15.46 -4.33 -9.39
N ASN A 195 -14.48 -3.52 -9.77
CA ASN A 195 -14.35 -3.02 -11.14
C ASN A 195 -13.56 -3.98 -12.04
N ALA A 196 -12.75 -4.83 -11.48
CA ALA A 196 -11.92 -5.78 -12.23
C ALA A 196 -12.66 -7.06 -12.65
N GLY A 197 -13.81 -7.38 -12.02
CA GLY A 197 -14.66 -8.51 -12.42
C GLY A 197 -15.51 -9.04 -11.28
#